data_0b8060e81877626ffb59a9ce3d4b6c65
#
_entry.id   0b8060e81877626ffb59a9ce3d4b6c65
#
_cell.length_a   1.000
_cell.length_b   1.000
_cell.length_c   1.000
_cell.angle_alpha   90.00
_cell.angle_beta   90.00
_cell.angle_gamma   90.00
#
_symmetry.space_group_name_H-M   'P 1'
#
loop_
_entity.id
_entity.type
_entity.pdbx_description
1 polymer ?
#
loop_
_entity_poly.entity_id
_entity_poly.type
_entity_poly.pdbx_seq_one_letter_code
_entity_poly.pdbx_strand_id
1 'polypeptide(L)'
;MLRDAFNRLIEHVDEVTDGLTDEVSNYRPTPDANSIAWLIWHSARVQDLQLAHVAGVEQVWIRDGWVDRFGLDLPRNDTGYGHDAEQVAKVRAPADLLSGYYPAVHKLTLEYIASVPAADLSRIVDANWDPPVTASARLVSIIDDCAQHLGQAAYLQGISRV
;
A
#
# COMPACT_ATOMS: atom_id res chain seq x y z
N MET A 1 11.71 16.12 -3.13
CA MET A 1 11.83 15.24 -1.96
C MET A 1 10.63 14.28 -1.84
N LEU A 2 9.40 14.69 -1.48
CA LEU A 2 8.25 13.75 -1.36
C LEU A 2 8.00 12.96 -2.64
N ARG A 3 7.93 13.62 -3.80
CA ARG A 3 7.76 12.94 -5.09
C ARG A 3 8.82 11.87 -5.36
N ASP A 4 10.08 12.15 -5.04
CA ASP A 4 11.18 11.19 -5.20
C ASP A 4 11.00 9.99 -4.26
N ALA A 5 10.62 10.23 -3.01
CA ALA A 5 10.39 9.15 -2.05
C ALA A 5 9.26 8.21 -2.48
N PHE A 6 8.11 8.75 -2.94
CA PHE A 6 7.02 7.92 -3.46
C PHE A 6 7.38 7.22 -4.77
N ASN A 7 8.18 7.84 -5.65
CA ASN A 7 8.65 7.18 -6.86
C ASN A 7 9.53 5.95 -6.57
N ARG A 8 10.35 5.99 -5.52
CA ARG A 8 11.12 4.82 -5.07
C ARG A 8 10.23 3.66 -4.63
N LEU A 9 9.09 3.95 -4.02
CA LEU A 9 8.15 2.91 -3.61
C LEU A 9 7.56 2.17 -4.81
N ILE A 10 7.14 2.89 -5.85
CA ILE A 10 6.60 2.23 -7.05
C ILE A 10 7.69 1.48 -7.82
N GLU A 11 8.93 1.97 -7.87
CA GLU A 11 10.07 1.24 -8.44
C GLU A 11 10.25 -0.11 -7.75
N HIS A 12 10.14 -0.17 -6.42
CA HIS A 12 10.20 -1.44 -5.68
C HIS A 12 9.01 -2.37 -5.99
N VAL A 13 7.81 -1.82 -6.16
CA VAL A 13 6.64 -2.62 -6.59
C VAL A 13 6.88 -3.23 -7.96
N ASP A 14 7.35 -2.42 -8.91
CA ASP A 14 7.65 -2.87 -10.28
C ASP A 14 8.72 -3.99 -10.27
N GLU A 15 9.80 -3.82 -9.50
CA GLU A 15 10.85 -4.82 -9.34
C GLU A 15 10.34 -6.14 -8.77
N VAL A 16 9.46 -6.08 -7.74
CA VAL A 16 8.91 -7.29 -7.10
C VAL A 16 7.86 -7.96 -7.97
N THR A 17 7.08 -7.20 -8.73
CA THR A 17 6.01 -7.77 -9.58
C THR A 17 6.51 -8.23 -10.94
N ASP A 18 7.71 -7.85 -11.37
CA ASP A 18 8.29 -8.30 -12.64
C ASP A 18 8.54 -9.81 -12.62
N GLY A 19 7.83 -10.52 -13.50
CA GLY A 19 7.89 -11.98 -13.59
C GLY A 19 7.35 -12.72 -12.36
N LEU A 20 6.61 -12.04 -11.47
CA LEU A 20 6.00 -12.65 -10.29
C LEU A 20 4.90 -13.64 -10.70
N THR A 21 5.06 -14.92 -10.33
CA THR A 21 4.02 -15.93 -10.54
C THR A 21 3.00 -15.93 -9.40
N ASP A 22 1.79 -16.43 -9.65
CA ASP A 22 0.75 -16.54 -8.62
C ASP A 22 1.19 -17.42 -7.44
N GLU A 23 2.00 -18.44 -7.71
CA GLU A 23 2.56 -19.32 -6.68
C GLU A 23 3.49 -18.53 -5.74
N VAL A 24 4.44 -17.79 -6.29
CA VAL A 24 5.38 -16.97 -5.52
C VAL A 24 4.67 -15.80 -4.85
N SER A 25 3.72 -15.15 -5.53
CA SER A 25 2.91 -14.07 -4.97
C SER A 25 2.19 -14.46 -3.67
N ASN A 26 1.68 -15.69 -3.64
CA ASN A 26 0.89 -16.17 -2.50
C ASN A 26 1.68 -17.09 -1.55
N TYR A 27 2.99 -17.25 -1.77
CA TYR A 27 3.86 -18.04 -0.91
C TYR A 27 4.03 -17.39 0.46
N ARG A 28 3.94 -18.21 1.51
CA ARG A 28 4.19 -17.83 2.90
C ARG A 28 5.23 -18.80 3.47
N PRO A 29 6.42 -18.34 3.91
CA PRO A 29 7.47 -19.21 4.43
C PRO A 29 7.07 -19.94 5.72
N THR A 30 6.17 -19.35 6.51
CA THR A 30 5.54 -19.96 7.68
C THR A 30 4.05 -19.59 7.72
N PRO A 31 3.20 -20.32 8.46
CA PRO A 31 1.78 -19.97 8.60
C PRO A 31 1.54 -18.56 9.13
N ASP A 32 2.45 -18.00 9.90
CA ASP A 32 2.34 -16.67 10.51
C ASP A 32 2.99 -15.56 9.67
N ALA A 33 3.68 -15.93 8.57
CA ALA A 33 4.31 -14.93 7.70
C ALA A 33 3.32 -14.30 6.74
N ASN A 34 3.58 -13.08 6.33
CA ASN A 34 2.86 -12.43 5.24
C ASN A 34 3.31 -12.99 3.88
N SER A 35 2.44 -12.93 2.87
CA SER A 35 2.77 -13.21 1.48
C SER A 35 3.16 -11.91 0.75
N ILE A 36 3.80 -12.03 -0.43
CA ILE A 36 4.06 -10.88 -1.31
C ILE A 36 2.73 -10.20 -1.71
N ALA A 37 1.70 -11.00 -2.02
CA ALA A 37 0.36 -10.48 -2.32
C ALA A 37 -0.18 -9.61 -1.19
N TRP A 38 -0.11 -10.09 0.05
CA TRP A 38 -0.56 -9.32 1.20
C TRP A 38 0.27 -8.05 1.40
N LEU A 39 1.60 -8.14 1.32
CA LEU A 39 2.51 -7.01 1.57
C LEU A 39 2.29 -5.86 0.57
N ILE A 40 2.18 -6.16 -0.72
CA ILE A 40 1.93 -5.14 -1.75
C ILE A 40 0.51 -4.60 -1.65
N TRP A 41 -0.50 -5.48 -1.49
CA TRP A 41 -1.89 -5.06 -1.32
C TRP A 41 -2.04 -4.15 -0.08
N HIS A 42 -1.51 -4.56 1.06
CA HIS A 42 -1.57 -3.78 2.30
C HIS A 42 -0.91 -2.40 2.13
N SER A 43 0.30 -2.35 1.56
CA SER A 43 0.99 -1.07 1.27
C SER A 43 0.12 -0.16 0.38
N ALA A 44 -0.48 -0.70 -0.68
CA ALA A 44 -1.39 0.06 -1.54
C ALA A 44 -2.62 0.56 -0.78
N ARG A 45 -3.24 -0.30 0.07
CA ARG A 45 -4.41 0.05 0.87
C ARG A 45 -4.11 1.15 1.89
N VAL A 46 -2.97 1.04 2.60
CA VAL A 46 -2.54 2.05 3.58
C VAL A 46 -2.27 3.39 2.89
N GLN A 47 -1.53 3.37 1.77
CA GLN A 47 -1.27 4.59 1.00
C GLN A 47 -2.58 5.21 0.49
N ASP A 48 -3.48 4.42 -0.09
CA ASP A 48 -4.76 4.89 -0.64
C ASP A 48 -5.65 5.51 0.46
N LEU A 49 -5.89 4.77 1.55
CA LEU A 49 -6.73 5.23 2.66
C LEU A 49 -6.20 6.54 3.27
N GLN A 50 -4.92 6.56 3.62
CA GLN A 50 -4.33 7.70 4.32
C GLN A 50 -4.20 8.91 3.40
N LEU A 51 -3.82 8.70 2.13
CA LEU A 51 -3.74 9.79 1.17
C LEU A 51 -5.11 10.37 0.83
N ALA A 52 -6.10 9.52 0.59
CA ALA A 52 -7.47 9.95 0.31
C ALA A 52 -8.02 10.80 1.46
N HIS A 53 -7.74 10.41 2.72
CA HIS A 53 -8.10 11.21 3.90
C HIS A 53 -7.41 12.58 3.90
N VAL A 54 -6.10 12.64 3.66
CA VAL A 54 -5.34 13.91 3.62
C VAL A 54 -5.79 14.80 2.47
N ALA A 55 -6.08 14.21 1.31
CA ALA A 55 -6.51 14.93 0.11
C ALA A 55 -8.00 15.32 0.13
N GLY A 56 -8.82 14.71 1.01
CA GLY A 56 -10.26 14.91 1.06
C GLY A 56 -11.00 14.35 -0.17
N VAL A 57 -10.55 13.20 -0.68
CA VAL A 57 -11.10 12.53 -1.85
C VAL A 57 -11.48 11.08 -1.55
N GLU A 58 -12.23 10.45 -2.46
CA GLU A 58 -12.53 9.02 -2.35
C GLU A 58 -11.31 8.16 -2.66
N GLN A 59 -11.18 7.02 -1.95
CA GLN A 59 -10.12 6.05 -2.20
C GLN A 59 -10.23 5.44 -3.60
N VAL A 60 -9.10 5.27 -4.26
CA VAL A 60 -8.97 4.57 -5.55
C VAL A 60 -9.54 3.16 -5.48
N TRP A 61 -9.39 2.50 -4.32
CA TRP A 61 -9.93 1.18 -4.01
C TRP A 61 -11.42 1.03 -4.31
N ILE A 62 -12.20 2.03 -3.91
CA ILE A 62 -13.67 2.06 -4.10
C ILE A 62 -14.01 2.72 -5.42
N ARG A 63 -13.47 3.93 -5.66
CA ARG A 63 -13.79 4.76 -6.82
C ARG A 63 -13.59 4.04 -8.16
N ASP A 64 -12.49 3.28 -8.28
CA ASP A 64 -12.09 2.64 -9.53
C ASP A 64 -12.44 1.14 -9.56
N GLY A 65 -13.18 0.65 -8.56
CA GLY A 65 -13.71 -0.72 -8.51
C GLY A 65 -12.66 -1.79 -8.21
N TRP A 66 -11.51 -1.44 -7.63
CA TRP A 66 -10.48 -2.41 -7.27
C TRP A 66 -10.97 -3.42 -6.22
N VAL A 67 -11.81 -2.99 -5.29
CA VAL A 67 -12.42 -3.85 -4.27
C VAL A 67 -13.14 -5.05 -4.89
N ASP A 68 -13.86 -4.84 -5.99
CA ASP A 68 -14.61 -5.90 -6.66
C ASP A 68 -13.71 -6.76 -7.57
N ARG A 69 -12.65 -6.17 -8.15
CA ARG A 69 -11.64 -6.91 -8.93
C ARG A 69 -10.82 -7.86 -8.06
N PHE A 70 -10.42 -7.43 -6.87
CA PHE A 70 -9.71 -8.28 -5.92
C PHE A 70 -10.62 -9.37 -5.33
N GLY A 71 -11.91 -9.07 -5.09
CA GLY A 71 -12.91 -10.03 -4.64
C GLY A 71 -12.53 -10.79 -3.36
N LEU A 72 -11.79 -10.13 -2.45
CA LEU A 72 -11.33 -10.75 -1.21
C LEU A 72 -12.49 -11.05 -0.25
N ASP A 73 -12.42 -12.20 0.44
CA ASP A 73 -13.34 -12.54 1.54
C ASP A 73 -12.97 -11.76 2.82
N LEU A 74 -13.04 -10.42 2.72
CA LEU A 74 -12.71 -9.45 3.76
C LEU A 74 -13.70 -8.27 3.69
N PRO A 75 -13.85 -7.47 4.75
CA PRO A 75 -14.62 -6.23 4.69
C PRO A 75 -14.16 -5.32 3.55
N ARG A 76 -15.12 -4.69 2.85
CA ARG A 76 -14.82 -3.88 1.64
C ARG A 76 -13.79 -2.76 1.87
N ASN A 77 -13.72 -2.21 3.06
CA ASN A 77 -12.79 -1.14 3.44
C ASN A 77 -11.56 -1.63 4.22
N ASP A 78 -11.36 -2.96 4.27
CA ASP A 78 -10.21 -3.55 4.95
C ASP A 78 -8.88 -3.08 4.36
N THR A 79 -7.89 -2.93 5.21
CA THR A 79 -6.54 -2.49 4.83
C THR A 79 -5.45 -3.49 5.21
N GLY A 80 -5.80 -4.54 5.95
CA GLY A 80 -4.83 -5.48 6.50
C GLY A 80 -4.27 -5.08 7.87
N TYR A 81 -4.61 -3.91 8.39
CA TYR A 81 -4.12 -3.47 9.70
C TYR A 81 -4.64 -4.40 10.80
N GLY A 82 -3.70 -4.99 11.56
CA GLY A 82 -4.03 -5.90 12.65
C GLY A 82 -4.52 -7.28 12.23
N HIS A 83 -4.33 -7.68 10.97
CA HIS A 83 -4.67 -9.01 10.50
C HIS A 83 -3.96 -10.12 11.29
N ASP A 84 -4.73 -11.13 11.66
CA ASP A 84 -4.20 -12.41 12.10
C ASP A 84 -3.78 -13.30 10.91
N ALA A 85 -3.21 -14.47 11.22
CA ALA A 85 -2.72 -15.40 10.20
C ALA A 85 -3.80 -15.93 9.24
N GLU A 86 -5.05 -16.02 9.69
CA GLU A 86 -6.19 -16.47 8.88
C GLU A 86 -6.63 -15.36 7.92
N GLN A 87 -6.70 -14.13 8.40
CA GLN A 87 -7.01 -12.95 7.58
C GLN A 87 -5.93 -12.69 6.53
N VAL A 88 -4.65 -12.81 6.91
CA VAL A 88 -3.53 -12.73 5.95
C VAL A 88 -3.68 -13.77 4.84
N ALA A 89 -4.08 -15.01 5.17
CA ALA A 89 -4.28 -16.09 4.21
C ALA A 89 -5.40 -15.83 3.19
N LYS A 90 -6.35 -14.95 3.51
CA LYS A 90 -7.44 -14.54 2.61
C LYS A 90 -6.99 -13.54 1.54
N VAL A 91 -5.88 -12.86 1.73
CA VAL A 91 -5.34 -11.94 0.73
C VAL A 91 -4.53 -12.72 -0.29
N ARG A 92 -5.21 -13.17 -1.33
CA ARG A 92 -4.62 -13.89 -2.46
C ARG A 92 -4.89 -13.08 -3.73
N ALA A 93 -3.84 -12.67 -4.40
CA ALA A 93 -3.96 -11.85 -5.60
C ALA A 93 -2.93 -12.25 -6.64
N PRO A 94 -3.31 -12.32 -7.93
CA PRO A 94 -2.37 -12.45 -9.02
C PRO A 94 -1.56 -11.16 -9.19
N ALA A 95 -0.38 -11.29 -9.81
CA ALA A 95 0.56 -10.18 -9.96
C ALA A 95 -0.02 -8.98 -10.73
N ASP A 96 -0.89 -9.21 -11.71
CA ASP A 96 -1.52 -8.16 -12.51
C ASP A 96 -2.46 -7.26 -11.70
N LEU A 97 -3.17 -7.78 -10.70
CA LEU A 97 -3.97 -6.95 -9.80
C LEU A 97 -3.07 -6.06 -8.91
N LEU A 98 -1.96 -6.61 -8.43
CA LEU A 98 -1.01 -5.87 -7.60
C LEU A 98 -0.33 -4.76 -8.40
N SER A 99 0.20 -5.10 -9.60
CA SER A 99 0.85 -4.16 -10.52
C SER A 99 -0.13 -3.19 -11.19
N GLY A 100 -1.42 -3.41 -11.10
CA GLY A 100 -2.45 -2.47 -11.57
C GLY A 100 -2.91 -1.50 -10.47
N TYR A 101 -3.18 -2.00 -9.27
CA TYR A 101 -3.74 -1.19 -8.20
C TYR A 101 -2.73 -0.21 -7.60
N TYR A 102 -1.50 -0.65 -7.30
CA TYR A 102 -0.49 0.23 -6.70
C TYR A 102 -0.18 1.46 -7.57
N PRO A 103 0.05 1.34 -8.89
CA PRO A 103 0.23 2.51 -9.77
C PRO A 103 -0.97 3.46 -9.81
N ALA A 104 -2.20 2.94 -9.69
CA ALA A 104 -3.40 3.79 -9.65
C ALA A 104 -3.43 4.67 -8.38
N VAL A 105 -3.04 4.10 -7.23
CA VAL A 105 -2.86 4.84 -5.98
C VAL A 105 -1.69 5.82 -6.06
N HIS A 106 -0.58 5.39 -6.62
CA HIS A 106 0.61 6.23 -6.83
C HIS A 106 0.29 7.46 -7.68
N LYS A 107 -0.50 7.30 -8.74
CA LYS A 107 -0.95 8.41 -9.59
C LYS A 107 -1.69 9.47 -8.76
N LEU A 108 -2.67 9.07 -7.95
CA LEU A 108 -3.39 9.97 -7.04
C LEU A 108 -2.42 10.67 -6.07
N THR A 109 -1.43 9.94 -5.55
CA THR A 109 -0.40 10.48 -4.67
C THR A 109 0.40 11.60 -5.35
N LEU A 110 0.84 11.38 -6.59
CA LEU A 110 1.61 12.39 -7.33
C LEU A 110 0.76 13.62 -7.69
N GLU A 111 -0.52 13.44 -8.02
CA GLU A 111 -1.46 14.53 -8.27
C GLU A 111 -1.63 15.40 -7.02
N TYR A 112 -1.80 14.80 -5.86
CA TYR A 112 -1.88 15.52 -4.58
C TYR A 112 -0.59 16.28 -4.29
N ILE A 113 0.57 15.62 -4.36
CA ILE A 113 1.88 16.25 -4.08
C ILE A 113 2.17 17.42 -5.03
N ALA A 114 1.72 17.33 -6.28
CA ALA A 114 1.90 18.39 -7.26
C ALA A 114 1.03 19.62 -7.01
N SER A 115 -0.12 19.43 -6.34
CA SER A 115 -1.13 20.47 -6.14
C SER A 115 -1.12 21.08 -4.73
N VAL A 116 -0.63 20.35 -3.71
CA VAL A 116 -0.68 20.80 -2.32
C VAL A 116 0.26 21.99 -2.08
N PRO A 117 -0.24 23.13 -1.55
CA PRO A 117 0.61 24.24 -1.15
C PRO A 117 1.53 23.82 0.00
N ALA A 118 2.77 24.31 0.00
CA ALA A 118 3.73 24.00 1.06
C ALA A 118 3.22 24.34 2.47
N ALA A 119 2.45 25.41 2.60
CA ALA A 119 1.83 25.82 3.86
C ALA A 119 0.83 24.80 4.40
N ASP A 120 0.13 24.05 3.52
CA ASP A 120 -0.87 23.08 3.92
C ASP A 120 -0.25 21.77 4.46
N LEU A 121 1.04 21.57 4.27
CA LEU A 121 1.75 20.43 4.84
C LEU A 121 1.81 20.46 6.37
N SER A 122 1.65 21.62 6.98
CA SER A 122 1.55 21.78 8.44
C SER A 122 0.11 21.62 8.98
N ARG A 123 -0.90 21.49 8.11
CA ARG A 123 -2.30 21.33 8.51
C ARG A 123 -2.47 20.02 9.30
N ILE A 124 -3.15 20.12 10.45
CA ILE A 124 -3.51 18.95 11.25
C ILE A 124 -4.56 18.13 10.48
N VAL A 125 -4.27 16.84 10.29
CA VAL A 125 -5.16 15.88 9.60
C VAL A 125 -5.72 14.82 10.56
N ASP A 126 -5.12 14.68 11.75
CA ASP A 126 -5.61 13.78 12.78
C ASP A 126 -5.27 14.34 14.17
N ALA A 127 -6.31 14.75 14.90
CA ALA A 127 -6.20 15.35 16.23
C ALA A 127 -6.29 14.31 17.37
N ASN A 128 -6.46 13.01 17.06
CA ASN A 128 -6.60 11.96 18.06
C ASN A 128 -5.24 11.50 18.66
N TRP A 129 -4.15 12.06 18.15
CA TRP A 129 -2.79 11.75 18.60
C TRP A 129 -2.18 12.93 19.39
N ASP A 130 -1.21 12.62 20.24
CA ASP A 130 -0.40 13.61 20.96
C ASP A 130 1.09 13.37 20.63
N PRO A 131 1.77 14.26 19.88
CA PRO A 131 1.22 15.47 19.25
C PRO A 131 0.27 15.15 18.07
N PRO A 132 -0.65 16.07 17.71
CA PRO A 132 -1.54 15.92 16.56
C PRO A 132 -0.78 15.69 15.26
N VAL A 133 -1.31 14.81 14.40
CA VAL A 133 -0.65 14.45 13.14
C VAL A 133 -0.90 15.51 12.08
N THR A 134 0.18 16.05 11.51
CA THR A 134 0.13 16.96 10.36
C THR A 134 0.07 16.21 9.02
N ALA A 135 -0.30 16.89 7.95
CA ALA A 135 -0.28 16.31 6.59
C ALA A 135 1.13 15.79 6.23
N SER A 136 2.19 16.55 6.55
CA SER A 136 3.57 16.11 6.30
C SER A 136 3.94 14.87 7.12
N ALA A 137 3.58 14.81 8.39
CA ALA A 137 3.84 13.65 9.24
C ALA A 137 3.10 12.40 8.70
N ARG A 138 1.86 12.57 8.23
CA ARG A 138 1.09 11.49 7.61
C ARG A 138 1.74 10.97 6.34
N LEU A 139 2.22 11.86 5.46
CA LEU A 139 2.95 11.45 4.25
C LEU A 139 4.23 10.69 4.56
N VAL A 140 4.98 11.11 5.59
CA VAL A 140 6.17 10.38 6.05
C VAL A 140 5.80 9.01 6.60
N SER A 141 4.71 8.90 7.38
CA SER A 141 4.22 7.61 7.89
C SER A 141 3.84 6.64 6.77
N ILE A 142 3.20 7.13 5.70
CA ILE A 142 2.89 6.31 4.52
C ILE A 142 4.19 5.78 3.88
N ILE A 143 5.17 6.64 3.68
CA ILE A 143 6.46 6.26 3.06
C ILE A 143 7.17 5.21 3.91
N ASP A 144 7.23 5.41 5.22
CA ASP A 144 7.90 4.48 6.14
C ASP A 144 7.23 3.11 6.15
N ASP A 145 5.91 3.06 6.31
CA ASP A 145 5.13 1.83 6.32
C ASP A 145 5.30 1.05 5.00
N CYS A 146 5.09 1.72 3.86
CA CYS A 146 5.24 1.09 2.55
C CYS A 146 6.68 0.60 2.30
N ALA A 147 7.71 1.37 2.67
CA ALA A 147 9.09 0.97 2.45
C ALA A 147 9.46 -0.30 3.23
N GLN A 148 8.98 -0.44 4.48
CA GLN A 148 9.18 -1.62 5.29
C GLN A 148 8.55 -2.86 4.65
N HIS A 149 7.29 -2.77 4.23
CA HIS A 149 6.57 -3.90 3.64
C HIS A 149 7.08 -4.27 2.24
N LEU A 150 7.44 -3.30 1.42
CA LEU A 150 8.03 -3.57 0.11
C LEU A 150 9.43 -4.20 0.22
N GLY A 151 10.22 -3.80 1.22
CA GLY A 151 11.48 -4.47 1.56
C GLY A 151 11.28 -5.93 1.98
N GLN A 152 10.24 -6.23 2.76
CA GLN A 152 9.84 -7.60 3.11
C GLN A 152 9.40 -8.39 1.88
N ALA A 153 8.65 -7.79 0.97
CA ALA A 153 8.20 -8.43 -0.28
C ALA A 153 9.40 -8.80 -1.17
N ALA A 154 10.37 -7.90 -1.34
CA ALA A 154 11.59 -8.16 -2.08
C ALA A 154 12.43 -9.30 -1.45
N TYR A 155 12.54 -9.31 -0.12
CA TYR A 155 13.21 -10.40 0.60
C TYR A 155 12.51 -11.75 0.36
N LEU A 156 11.16 -11.78 0.49
CA LEU A 156 10.38 -13.01 0.22
C LEU A 156 10.56 -13.50 -1.20
N GLN A 157 10.55 -12.61 -2.19
CA GLN A 157 10.79 -12.98 -3.58
C GLN A 157 12.18 -13.64 -3.76
N GLY A 158 13.20 -13.13 -3.06
CA GLY A 158 14.55 -13.71 -3.08
C GLY A 158 14.59 -15.15 -2.57
N ILE A 159 13.94 -15.43 -1.44
CA ILE A 159 13.96 -16.77 -0.83
C ILE A 159 12.99 -17.77 -1.47
N SER A 160 11.93 -17.32 -2.14
CA SER A 160 10.99 -18.21 -2.82
C SER A 160 11.49 -18.76 -4.15
N ARG A 161 12.60 -18.22 -4.67
CA ARG A 161 13.26 -18.68 -5.92
C ARG A 161 14.30 -19.77 -5.68
N VAL A 162 14.52 -20.17 -4.43
CA VAL A 162 15.44 -21.25 -4.01
C VAL A 162 14.66 -22.53 -3.80
#